data_4b7754b6b044a33433bea4d8ed55bdce
#
_entry.id   4b7754b6b044a33433bea4d8ed55bdce
#
_cell.length_a   1.000
_cell.length_b   1.000
_cell.length_c   1.000
_cell.angle_alpha   90.00
_cell.angle_beta   90.00
_cell.angle_gamma   90.00
#
_symmetry.space_group_name_H-M   'P 1'
#
loop_
_entity.id
_entity.type
_entity.pdbx_description
1 polymer ?
#
loop_
_entity_poly.entity_id
_entity_poly.type
_entity_poly.pdbx_seq_one_letter_code
_entity_poly.pdbx_strand_id
1 'polypeptide(L)'
;MHHKEMMPQFRRLNTESTQTNKDIFYQSIAKGLFIFSLGLFKKVLIADSFAKWANAGFSAVENGAVLNFFESWATSLSYTFQLYFDFSGYCDMALGLGLLFGVVLPLNFNSPYKARNIADFWRRWHITLGRFLKEYVYIPLGGNRNEKYKNALHYVLINKILTLRNLFIVAFLSGIWHGSGWGFIIWGCLHGVAMVVHRIYQDLILNMQCTKSYVFSKSLPKNDENLHKTNPKTNLGIDSRIYINKTESSADSNVNTDSILYDCEKTQPRKQCNIISSDEILNAKKQPFRQKLLTLLYWFLTFNFVNLSWIFFRAENISGAFNLIKGMFSGAIVLPSFLESRLGFLKEYGVGFGKWANSIDESSFVVIGALFVVFVLVIACKNSFEYLQRFRPNLFTLFAILFALFGSLIVLSIHNSSEFIYFNF
;
A
#
# COMPACT_ATOMS: atom_id res chain seq x y z
N MET A 1 9.27 16.45 -5.31
CA MET A 1 9.83 15.96 -6.59
C MET A 1 11.33 16.24 -6.59
N HIS A 2 12.13 15.26 -7.03
CA HIS A 2 13.58 15.48 -7.10
C HIS A 2 13.97 16.23 -8.37
N HIS A 3 14.85 17.23 -8.22
CA HIS A 3 15.46 17.96 -9.34
C HIS A 3 16.04 17.02 -10.41
N LYS A 4 16.68 15.93 -9.98
CA LYS A 4 17.27 14.92 -10.87
C LYS A 4 16.25 14.21 -11.79
N GLU A 5 14.99 14.13 -11.41
CA GLU A 5 13.92 13.51 -12.22
C GLU A 5 13.25 14.51 -13.16
N MET A 6 13.16 15.77 -12.75
CA MET A 6 12.42 16.78 -13.48
C MET A 6 13.27 17.49 -14.54
N MET A 7 14.50 17.88 -14.21
CA MET A 7 15.34 18.65 -15.11
C MET A 7 15.69 17.96 -16.44
N PRO A 8 15.93 16.63 -16.49
CA PRO A 8 16.10 15.95 -17.78
C PRO A 8 14.88 16.05 -18.68
N GLN A 9 13.66 15.98 -18.10
CA GLN A 9 12.42 16.09 -18.85
C GLN A 9 12.24 17.49 -19.46
N PHE A 10 12.48 18.54 -18.67
CA PHE A 10 12.42 19.92 -19.17
C PHE A 10 13.47 20.21 -20.25
N ARG A 11 14.69 19.70 -20.10
CA ARG A 11 15.73 19.82 -21.13
C ARG A 11 15.31 19.15 -22.44
N ARG A 12 14.71 17.95 -22.36
CA ARG A 12 14.22 17.22 -23.53
C ARG A 12 13.11 17.97 -24.26
N LEU A 13 12.16 18.53 -23.53
CA LEU A 13 11.08 19.35 -24.09
C LEU A 13 11.59 20.57 -24.84
N ASN A 14 12.71 21.13 -24.40
CA ASN A 14 13.33 22.31 -25.03
C ASN A 14 14.17 21.98 -26.28
N THR A 15 14.65 20.74 -26.44
CA THR A 15 15.51 20.31 -27.55
C THR A 15 14.76 19.58 -28.67
N GLU A 16 13.62 18.96 -28.38
CA GLU A 16 12.84 18.19 -29.35
C GLU A 16 11.79 19.05 -30.07
N SER A 17 12.22 20.12 -30.75
CA SER A 17 11.37 20.76 -31.74
C SER A 17 11.57 20.02 -33.08
N THR A 18 10.73 19.07 -33.45
CA THR A 18 10.40 18.81 -34.84
C THR A 18 9.41 17.64 -35.05
N GLN A 19 8.74 17.68 -36.09
CA GLN A 19 7.73 16.92 -36.85
C GLN A 19 7.52 15.41 -36.57
N THR A 20 8.47 14.71 -35.97
CA THR A 20 8.42 13.26 -35.69
C THR A 20 7.58 12.93 -34.42
N ASN A 21 7.11 13.92 -33.68
CA ASN A 21 6.53 13.75 -32.35
C ASN A 21 5.02 14.03 -32.23
N LYS A 22 4.30 14.26 -33.31
CA LYS A 22 2.87 14.56 -33.24
C LYS A 22 2.09 13.40 -32.63
N ASP A 23 2.39 12.17 -33.01
CA ASP A 23 1.68 10.98 -32.48
C ASP A 23 1.99 10.75 -31.00
N ILE A 24 3.24 10.96 -30.58
CA ILE A 24 3.64 10.86 -29.18
C ILE A 24 2.95 11.96 -28.37
N PHE A 25 2.89 13.18 -28.89
CA PHE A 25 2.23 14.31 -28.27
C PHE A 25 0.72 14.06 -28.10
N TYR A 26 0.02 13.63 -29.16
CA TYR A 26 -1.42 13.30 -29.09
C TYR A 26 -1.70 12.12 -28.14
N GLN A 27 -0.84 11.10 -28.12
CA GLN A 27 -0.94 10.02 -27.14
C GLN A 27 -0.75 10.51 -25.69
N SER A 28 0.17 11.44 -25.47
CA SER A 28 0.40 12.04 -24.15
C SER A 28 -0.81 12.84 -23.70
N ILE A 29 -1.41 13.65 -24.59
CA ILE A 29 -2.65 14.38 -24.29
C ILE A 29 -3.78 13.41 -23.95
N ALA A 30 -4.00 12.38 -24.78
CA ALA A 30 -5.07 11.40 -24.56
C ALA A 30 -4.90 10.66 -23.22
N LYS A 31 -3.68 10.25 -22.87
CA LYS A 31 -3.33 9.67 -21.58
C LYS A 31 -3.54 10.67 -20.44
N GLY A 32 -3.13 11.93 -20.64
CA GLY A 32 -3.30 13.00 -19.68
C GLY A 32 -4.77 13.27 -19.34
N LEU A 33 -5.62 13.39 -20.36
CA LEU A 33 -7.06 13.55 -20.19
C LEU A 33 -7.70 12.34 -19.51
N PHE A 34 -7.30 11.12 -19.90
CA PHE A 34 -7.80 9.89 -19.29
C PHE A 34 -7.52 9.85 -17.78
N ILE A 35 -6.26 10.04 -17.38
CA ILE A 35 -5.91 9.93 -15.96
C ILE A 35 -6.45 11.10 -15.14
N PHE A 36 -6.51 12.31 -15.73
CA PHE A 36 -7.14 13.48 -15.10
C PHE A 36 -8.61 13.24 -14.81
N SER A 37 -9.38 12.76 -15.82
CA SER A 37 -10.81 12.48 -15.65
C SER A 37 -11.06 11.38 -14.61
N LEU A 38 -10.20 10.35 -14.57
CA LEU A 38 -10.27 9.30 -13.57
C LEU A 38 -9.95 9.84 -12.16
N GLY A 39 -8.96 10.74 -12.04
CA GLY A 39 -8.62 11.40 -10.79
C GLY A 39 -9.77 12.27 -10.28
N LEU A 40 -10.38 13.05 -11.16
CA LEU A 40 -11.53 13.89 -10.83
C LEU A 40 -12.73 13.04 -10.40
N PHE A 41 -13.02 11.94 -11.09
CA PHE A 41 -14.05 10.97 -10.71
C PHE A 41 -13.82 10.40 -9.31
N LYS A 42 -12.58 10.00 -9.00
CA LYS A 42 -12.22 9.52 -7.66
C LYS A 42 -12.49 10.55 -6.57
N LYS A 43 -12.12 11.81 -6.82
CA LYS A 43 -12.31 12.91 -5.86
C LYS A 43 -13.79 13.19 -5.67
N VAL A 44 -14.49 13.51 -6.75
CA VAL A 44 -15.84 14.09 -6.67
C VAL A 44 -16.90 13.03 -6.37
N LEU A 45 -16.86 11.88 -7.05
CA LEU A 45 -17.91 10.87 -6.89
C LEU A 45 -17.63 9.89 -5.74
N ILE A 46 -16.36 9.57 -5.47
CA ILE A 46 -16.06 8.60 -4.43
C ILE A 46 -15.68 9.30 -3.12
N ALA A 47 -14.59 10.07 -3.12
CA ALA A 47 -14.08 10.63 -1.86
C ALA A 47 -15.10 11.59 -1.19
N ASP A 48 -15.73 12.50 -1.94
CA ASP A 48 -16.68 13.46 -1.39
C ASP A 48 -17.99 12.80 -0.92
N SER A 49 -18.39 11.68 -1.54
CA SER A 49 -19.53 10.88 -1.03
C SER A 49 -19.20 10.23 0.31
N PHE A 50 -18.00 9.64 0.44
CA PHE A 50 -17.58 9.05 1.71
C PHE A 50 -17.27 10.08 2.79
N ALA A 51 -16.89 11.31 2.39
CA ALA A 51 -16.68 12.42 3.31
C ALA A 51 -17.91 12.72 4.15
N LYS A 52 -19.11 12.64 3.57
CA LYS A 52 -20.38 12.90 4.29
C LYS A 52 -20.53 11.96 5.48
N TRP A 53 -20.35 10.67 5.24
CA TRP A 53 -20.53 9.64 6.28
C TRP A 53 -19.40 9.67 7.32
N ALA A 54 -18.16 9.85 6.87
CA ALA A 54 -17.04 10.00 7.77
C ALA A 54 -17.23 11.22 8.70
N ASN A 55 -17.50 12.39 8.13
CA ASN A 55 -17.67 13.62 8.91
C ASN A 55 -18.85 13.52 9.89
N ALA A 56 -20.00 12.99 9.47
CA ALA A 56 -21.14 12.78 10.35
C ALA A 56 -20.80 11.90 11.57
N GLY A 57 -20.13 10.77 11.33
CA GLY A 57 -19.76 9.85 12.40
C GLY A 57 -18.68 10.42 13.32
N PHE A 58 -17.62 11.04 12.78
CA PHE A 58 -16.57 11.66 13.60
C PHE A 58 -17.14 12.82 14.43
N SER A 59 -17.94 13.70 13.84
CA SER A 59 -18.59 14.78 14.57
C SER A 59 -19.51 14.26 15.69
N ALA A 60 -20.23 13.19 15.46
CA ALA A 60 -21.09 12.57 16.49
C ALA A 60 -20.26 12.10 17.70
N VAL A 61 -19.17 11.35 17.49
CA VAL A 61 -18.35 10.84 18.60
C VAL A 61 -17.54 11.92 19.31
N GLU A 62 -17.16 12.97 18.62
CA GLU A 62 -16.47 14.15 19.18
C GLU A 62 -17.39 14.97 20.06
N ASN A 63 -18.69 15.01 19.75
CA ASN A 63 -19.74 15.61 20.58
C ASN A 63 -20.27 14.67 21.68
N GLY A 64 -19.61 13.54 21.90
CA GLY A 64 -19.92 12.60 22.98
C GLY A 64 -21.03 11.59 22.66
N ALA A 65 -21.52 11.49 21.43
CA ALA A 65 -22.47 10.48 21.03
C ALA A 65 -21.82 9.07 21.05
N VAL A 66 -22.63 8.07 21.37
CA VAL A 66 -22.23 6.66 21.32
C VAL A 66 -22.80 6.05 20.05
N LEU A 67 -21.92 5.80 19.07
CA LEU A 67 -22.31 5.10 17.86
C LEU A 67 -22.47 3.60 18.11
N ASN A 68 -23.39 2.96 17.39
CA ASN A 68 -23.53 1.52 17.40
C ASN A 68 -22.37 0.84 16.62
N PHE A 69 -22.30 -0.49 16.68
CA PHE A 69 -21.27 -1.29 16.03
C PHE A 69 -21.14 -0.96 14.52
N PHE A 70 -22.25 -0.98 13.80
CA PHE A 70 -22.24 -0.77 12.35
C PHE A 70 -21.93 0.67 11.96
N GLU A 71 -22.45 1.65 12.68
CA GLU A 71 -22.14 3.07 12.49
C GLU A 71 -20.65 3.36 12.69
N SER A 72 -20.07 2.78 13.74
CA SER A 72 -18.65 2.97 14.06
C SER A 72 -17.73 2.40 12.97
N TRP A 73 -18.02 1.17 12.49
CA TRP A 73 -17.27 0.58 11.38
C TRP A 73 -17.49 1.34 10.08
N ALA A 74 -18.72 1.74 9.77
CA ALA A 74 -19.04 2.51 8.57
C ALA A 74 -18.32 3.87 8.57
N THR A 75 -18.27 4.57 9.70
CA THR A 75 -17.53 5.84 9.86
C THR A 75 -16.04 5.65 9.58
N SER A 76 -15.41 4.67 10.24
CA SER A 76 -13.98 4.41 10.09
C SER A 76 -13.60 3.98 8.67
N LEU A 77 -14.38 3.08 8.06
CA LEU A 77 -14.15 2.62 6.68
C LEU A 77 -14.41 3.74 5.67
N SER A 78 -15.44 4.57 5.91
CA SER A 78 -15.73 5.73 5.05
C SER A 78 -14.54 6.69 5.03
N TYR A 79 -13.94 7.01 6.16
CA TYR A 79 -12.73 7.82 6.19
C TYR A 79 -11.54 7.15 5.51
N THR A 80 -11.35 5.86 5.73
CA THR A 80 -10.28 5.09 5.09
C THR A 80 -10.35 5.16 3.57
N PHE A 81 -11.55 5.04 2.99
CA PHE A 81 -11.75 5.17 1.55
C PHE A 81 -11.72 6.61 1.08
N GLN A 82 -12.32 7.54 1.82
CA GLN A 82 -12.24 8.98 1.54
C GLN A 82 -10.79 9.41 1.39
N LEU A 83 -9.94 9.16 2.37
CA LEU A 83 -8.54 9.57 2.38
C LEU A 83 -7.76 9.01 1.18
N TYR A 84 -7.99 7.74 0.83
CA TYR A 84 -7.32 7.12 -0.31
C TYR A 84 -7.77 7.71 -1.64
N PHE A 85 -9.08 7.84 -1.86
CA PHE A 85 -9.60 8.32 -3.13
C PHE A 85 -9.39 9.81 -3.32
N ASP A 86 -9.46 10.60 -2.25
CA ASP A 86 -9.14 12.02 -2.25
C ASP A 86 -7.69 12.25 -2.70
N PHE A 87 -6.75 11.66 -1.99
CA PHE A 87 -5.34 11.91 -2.25
C PHE A 87 -4.83 11.20 -3.53
N SER A 88 -5.28 9.97 -3.82
CA SER A 88 -4.93 9.32 -5.08
C SER A 88 -5.59 10.01 -6.28
N GLY A 89 -6.79 10.56 -6.12
CA GLY A 89 -7.47 11.36 -7.14
C GLY A 89 -6.70 12.63 -7.45
N TYR A 90 -6.25 13.36 -6.43
CA TYR A 90 -5.38 14.51 -6.60
C TYR A 90 -4.08 14.16 -7.35
N CYS A 91 -3.41 13.08 -6.96
CA CYS A 91 -2.19 12.64 -7.63
C CYS A 91 -2.41 12.24 -9.08
N ASP A 92 -3.55 11.61 -9.39
CA ASP A 92 -3.92 11.24 -10.75
C ASP A 92 -4.22 12.49 -11.61
N MET A 93 -4.92 13.49 -11.05
CA MET A 93 -5.16 14.77 -11.74
C MET A 93 -3.84 15.51 -11.99
N ALA A 94 -2.96 15.58 -11.00
CA ALA A 94 -1.64 16.20 -11.16
C ALA A 94 -0.80 15.49 -12.24
N LEU A 95 -0.78 14.14 -12.22
CA LEU A 95 -0.12 13.34 -13.26
C LEU A 95 -0.72 13.62 -14.65
N GLY A 96 -2.06 13.70 -14.73
CA GLY A 96 -2.78 14.03 -15.96
C GLY A 96 -2.34 15.38 -16.51
N LEU A 97 -2.38 16.43 -15.69
CA LEU A 97 -1.91 17.76 -16.07
C LEU A 97 -0.44 17.74 -16.50
N GLY A 98 0.43 17.03 -15.75
CA GLY A 98 1.83 16.87 -16.14
C GLY A 98 1.97 16.30 -17.55
N LEU A 99 1.22 15.24 -17.86
CA LEU A 99 1.24 14.60 -19.20
C LEU A 99 0.77 15.51 -20.32
N LEU A 100 -0.19 16.42 -20.08
CA LEU A 100 -0.60 17.44 -21.06
C LEU A 100 0.56 18.37 -21.46
N PHE A 101 1.50 18.60 -20.54
CA PHE A 101 2.72 19.38 -20.79
C PHE A 101 3.94 18.50 -21.11
N GLY A 102 3.76 17.21 -21.38
CA GLY A 102 4.86 16.28 -21.66
C GLY A 102 5.75 15.93 -20.46
N VAL A 103 5.26 16.19 -19.23
CA VAL A 103 5.99 15.92 -17.99
C VAL A 103 5.36 14.74 -17.25
N VAL A 104 6.17 13.73 -16.95
CA VAL A 104 5.76 12.55 -16.17
C VAL A 104 6.07 12.78 -14.70
N LEU A 105 5.03 12.87 -13.88
CA LEU A 105 5.18 12.99 -12.43
C LEU A 105 5.38 11.61 -11.77
N PRO A 106 6.08 11.55 -10.62
CA PRO A 106 6.29 10.29 -9.92
C PRO A 106 4.99 9.72 -9.33
N LEU A 107 4.89 8.39 -9.32
CA LEU A 107 3.76 7.67 -8.73
C LEU A 107 3.75 7.80 -7.21
N ASN A 108 2.58 8.09 -6.62
CA ASN A 108 2.38 8.17 -5.17
C ASN A 108 1.61 6.98 -4.59
N PHE A 109 0.77 6.32 -5.38
CA PHE A 109 -0.09 5.23 -4.90
C PHE A 109 -0.02 4.01 -5.81
N ASN A 110 0.19 2.82 -5.19
CA ASN A 110 0.19 1.54 -5.89
C ASN A 110 -0.68 0.52 -5.14
N SER A 111 -2.00 0.69 -5.18
CA SER A 111 -2.97 -0.19 -4.50
C SER A 111 -2.59 -0.49 -3.03
N PRO A 112 -2.46 0.49 -2.15
CA PRO A 112 -1.91 0.31 -0.80
C PRO A 112 -2.75 -0.63 0.08
N TYR A 113 -4.07 -0.66 -0.11
CA TYR A 113 -4.95 -1.54 0.66
C TYR A 113 -4.92 -3.02 0.22
N LYS A 114 -4.12 -3.38 -0.79
CA LYS A 114 -3.75 -4.77 -1.12
C LYS A 114 -2.50 -5.26 -0.37
N ALA A 115 -1.88 -4.42 0.45
CA ALA A 115 -0.67 -4.74 1.18
C ALA A 115 -0.90 -5.88 2.19
N ARG A 116 0.07 -6.76 2.33
CA ARG A 116 0.03 -7.94 3.22
C ARG A 116 0.82 -7.75 4.52
N ASN A 117 1.49 -6.62 4.66
CA ASN A 117 2.20 -6.20 5.87
C ASN A 117 2.42 -4.70 5.83
N ILE A 118 2.79 -4.14 6.97
CA ILE A 118 2.95 -2.68 7.12
C ILE A 118 4.08 -2.11 6.26
N ALA A 119 5.17 -2.84 6.04
CA ALA A 119 6.24 -2.38 5.17
C ALA A 119 5.82 -2.37 3.69
N ASP A 120 5.00 -3.34 3.26
CA ASP A 120 4.40 -3.35 1.92
C ASP A 120 3.38 -2.22 1.76
N PHE A 121 2.61 -1.89 2.81
CA PHE A 121 1.71 -0.73 2.82
C PHE A 121 2.48 0.56 2.55
N TRP A 122 3.55 0.85 3.26
CA TRP A 122 4.35 2.06 3.10
C TRP A 122 5.11 2.13 1.75
N ARG A 123 5.40 1.00 1.11
CA ARG A 123 5.92 0.97 -0.27
C ARG A 123 4.89 1.34 -1.32
N ARG A 124 3.60 1.34 -0.96
CA ARG A 124 2.46 1.57 -1.85
C ARG A 124 1.68 2.85 -1.55
N TRP A 125 1.82 3.38 -0.35
CA TRP A 125 1.17 4.60 0.15
C TRP A 125 2.16 5.74 0.15
N HIS A 126 1.79 6.88 -0.46
CA HIS A 126 2.59 8.13 -0.49
C HIS A 126 4.08 7.91 -0.79
N ILE A 127 4.35 7.22 -1.90
CA ILE A 127 5.68 6.69 -2.26
C ILE A 127 6.75 7.80 -2.29
N THR A 128 6.40 9.00 -2.76
CA THR A 128 7.35 10.13 -2.83
C THR A 128 7.75 10.63 -1.44
N LEU A 129 6.82 10.69 -0.48
CA LEU A 129 7.14 11.01 0.92
C LEU A 129 8.00 9.91 1.54
N GLY A 130 7.65 8.64 1.32
CA GLY A 130 8.43 7.49 1.79
C GLY A 130 9.88 7.54 1.28
N ARG A 131 10.07 7.90 0.00
CA ARG A 131 11.42 8.10 -0.58
C ARG A 131 12.13 9.30 0.07
N PHE A 132 11.47 10.42 0.24
CA PHE A 132 12.03 11.60 0.90
C PHE A 132 12.50 11.26 2.32
N LEU A 133 11.65 10.64 3.14
CA LEU A 133 11.98 10.23 4.50
C LEU A 133 13.13 9.21 4.53
N LYS A 134 13.19 8.29 3.56
CA LYS A 134 14.30 7.35 3.44
C LYS A 134 15.62 8.08 3.16
N GLU A 135 15.65 8.99 2.21
CA GLU A 135 16.88 9.65 1.77
C GLU A 135 17.38 10.70 2.76
N TYR A 136 16.47 11.49 3.33
CA TYR A 136 16.82 12.64 4.18
C TYR A 136 16.78 12.37 5.68
N VAL A 137 16.17 11.29 6.12
CA VAL A 137 16.09 10.93 7.54
C VAL A 137 16.71 9.56 7.80
N TYR A 138 16.22 8.50 7.15
CA TYR A 138 16.62 7.13 7.46
C TYR A 138 18.11 6.86 7.15
N ILE A 139 18.57 7.24 5.96
CA ILE A 139 19.98 7.02 5.55
C ILE A 139 20.94 7.87 6.40
N PRO A 140 20.69 9.16 6.66
CA PRO A 140 21.55 9.97 7.53
C PRO A 140 21.63 9.47 8.97
N LEU A 141 20.57 8.83 9.49
CA LEU A 141 20.57 8.19 10.82
C LEU A 141 21.39 6.89 10.87
N GLY A 142 21.99 6.48 9.73
CA GLY A 142 22.80 5.26 9.59
C GLY A 142 22.08 4.11 8.87
N GLY A 143 20.81 4.27 8.47
CA GLY A 143 20.06 3.28 7.68
C GLY A 143 20.03 1.90 8.32
N ASN A 144 20.27 0.86 7.50
CA ASN A 144 20.38 -0.55 7.93
C ASN A 144 21.80 -0.93 8.37
N ARG A 145 22.82 -0.14 8.02
CA ARG A 145 24.23 -0.42 8.29
C ARG A 145 24.88 0.83 8.84
N ASN A 146 25.10 0.85 10.16
CA ASN A 146 25.80 1.96 10.80
C ASN A 146 27.28 1.63 10.91
N GLU A 147 28.06 2.13 9.94
CA GLU A 147 29.52 1.86 9.86
C GLU A 147 30.29 2.42 11.05
N LYS A 148 29.75 3.42 11.75
CA LYS A 148 30.39 4.01 12.94
C LYS A 148 30.73 2.96 14.00
N TYR A 149 29.94 1.89 14.09
CA TYR A 149 30.09 0.85 15.11
C TYR A 149 30.67 -0.46 14.55
N LYS A 150 31.21 -0.46 13.32
CA LYS A 150 31.65 -1.68 12.62
C LYS A 150 32.70 -2.50 13.41
N ASN A 151 33.52 -1.82 14.22
CA ASN A 151 34.56 -2.45 15.05
C ASN A 151 34.09 -2.77 16.48
N ALA A 152 32.84 -2.50 16.84
CA ALA A 152 32.31 -2.82 18.17
C ALA A 152 32.14 -4.33 18.35
N LEU A 153 32.45 -4.87 19.54
CA LEU A 153 32.32 -6.28 19.90
C LEU A 153 30.93 -6.87 19.59
N HIS A 154 29.89 -6.09 19.77
CA HIS A 154 28.49 -6.48 19.52
C HIS A 154 27.87 -5.73 18.32
N TYR A 155 28.64 -5.49 17.28
CA TYR A 155 28.19 -4.73 16.10
C TYR A 155 26.83 -5.18 15.55
N VAL A 156 26.61 -6.49 15.41
CA VAL A 156 25.36 -7.03 14.87
C VAL A 156 24.15 -6.64 15.70
N LEU A 157 24.25 -6.74 17.04
CA LEU A 157 23.18 -6.37 17.95
C LEU A 157 22.94 -4.86 17.95
N ILE A 158 24.01 -4.08 18.05
CA ILE A 158 23.96 -2.61 18.02
C ILE A 158 23.31 -2.15 16.71
N ASN A 159 23.73 -2.70 15.59
CA ASN A 159 23.18 -2.35 14.29
C ASN A 159 21.68 -2.70 14.16
N LYS A 160 21.24 -3.85 14.72
CA LYS A 160 19.81 -4.19 14.79
C LYS A 160 19.02 -3.17 15.59
N ILE A 161 19.49 -2.83 16.79
CA ILE A 161 18.82 -1.83 17.67
C ILE A 161 18.73 -0.47 16.97
N LEU A 162 19.81 -0.02 16.33
CA LEU A 162 19.84 1.24 15.60
C LEU A 162 18.89 1.23 14.39
N THR A 163 18.80 0.11 13.67
CA THR A 163 17.86 -0.06 12.57
C THR A 163 16.41 0.06 13.05
N LEU A 164 16.05 -0.63 14.15
CA LEU A 164 14.71 -0.55 14.75
C LEU A 164 14.38 0.87 15.21
N ARG A 165 15.33 1.53 15.89
CA ARG A 165 15.22 2.94 16.28
C ARG A 165 14.96 3.83 15.07
N ASN A 166 15.74 3.68 14.01
CA ASN A 166 15.63 4.52 12.81
C ASN A 166 14.26 4.34 12.12
N LEU A 167 13.73 3.10 12.05
CA LEU A 167 12.39 2.83 11.54
C LEU A 167 11.32 3.54 12.36
N PHE A 168 11.43 3.47 13.70
CA PHE A 168 10.49 4.16 14.59
C PHE A 168 10.55 5.68 14.41
N ILE A 169 11.76 6.26 14.40
CA ILE A 169 11.95 7.71 14.26
C ILE A 169 11.35 8.21 12.94
N VAL A 170 11.55 7.50 11.83
CA VAL A 170 11.02 7.90 10.52
C VAL A 170 9.49 7.93 10.52
N ALA A 171 8.84 6.90 11.09
CA ALA A 171 7.39 6.86 11.17
C ALA A 171 6.84 7.93 12.14
N PHE A 172 7.50 8.14 13.28
CA PHE A 172 7.16 9.18 14.24
C PHE A 172 7.25 10.58 13.63
N LEU A 173 8.34 10.89 12.94
CA LEU A 173 8.52 12.17 12.25
C LEU A 173 7.51 12.36 11.12
N SER A 174 7.11 11.27 10.42
CA SER A 174 6.01 11.33 9.45
C SER A 174 4.70 11.76 10.10
N GLY A 175 4.42 11.30 11.34
CA GLY A 175 3.24 11.73 12.09
C GLY A 175 3.28 13.22 12.43
N ILE A 176 4.37 13.70 13.02
CA ILE A 176 4.54 15.12 13.39
C ILE A 176 4.48 16.04 12.15
N TRP A 177 4.98 15.56 11.01
CA TRP A 177 4.96 16.32 9.76
C TRP A 177 3.53 16.62 9.28
N HIS A 178 2.56 15.75 9.57
CA HIS A 178 1.15 15.95 9.23
C HIS A 178 0.43 16.97 10.12
N GLY A 179 0.94 17.27 11.32
CA GLY A 179 0.34 18.26 12.21
C GLY A 179 0.76 18.15 13.67
N SER A 180 0.43 19.17 14.44
CA SER A 180 0.79 19.27 15.88
C SER A 180 -0.21 18.56 16.80
N GLY A 181 -1.31 18.00 16.29
CA GLY A 181 -2.33 17.34 17.10
C GLY A 181 -1.84 15.99 17.66
N TRP A 182 -2.30 15.65 18.86
CA TRP A 182 -1.98 14.38 19.49
C TRP A 182 -2.35 13.15 18.65
N GLY A 183 -3.40 13.26 17.83
CA GLY A 183 -3.79 12.19 16.92
C GLY A 183 -2.70 11.80 15.93
N PHE A 184 -1.99 12.78 15.35
CA PHE A 184 -0.86 12.56 14.43
C PHE A 184 0.34 11.93 15.13
N ILE A 185 0.60 12.35 16.37
CA ILE A 185 1.68 11.77 17.20
C ILE A 185 1.39 10.30 17.49
N ILE A 186 0.18 9.98 17.95
CA ILE A 186 -0.26 8.60 18.21
C ILE A 186 -0.20 7.77 16.94
N TRP A 187 -0.69 8.30 15.82
CA TRP A 187 -0.63 7.63 14.52
C TRP A 187 0.81 7.30 14.11
N GLY A 188 1.74 8.27 14.21
CA GLY A 188 3.15 8.06 13.92
C GLY A 188 3.79 7.01 14.82
N CYS A 189 3.48 7.01 16.13
CA CYS A 189 3.93 6.01 17.09
C CYS A 189 3.39 4.61 16.75
N LEU A 190 2.09 4.47 16.43
CA LEU A 190 1.48 3.19 16.05
C LEU A 190 2.17 2.59 14.82
N HIS A 191 2.36 3.40 13.77
CA HIS A 191 3.08 2.96 12.58
C HIS A 191 4.56 2.64 12.86
N GLY A 192 5.23 3.42 13.72
CA GLY A 192 6.59 3.16 14.17
C GLY A 192 6.72 1.81 14.88
N VAL A 193 5.84 1.55 15.84
CA VAL A 193 5.79 0.25 16.55
C VAL A 193 5.48 -0.89 15.57
N ALA A 194 4.52 -0.73 14.67
CA ALA A 194 4.18 -1.76 13.69
C ALA A 194 5.36 -2.08 12.75
N MET A 195 6.11 -1.08 12.31
CA MET A 195 7.33 -1.28 11.50
C MET A 195 8.43 -2.02 12.28
N VAL A 196 8.62 -1.68 13.55
CA VAL A 196 9.58 -2.36 14.44
C VAL A 196 9.18 -3.83 14.66
N VAL A 197 7.91 -4.09 15.01
CA VAL A 197 7.39 -5.45 15.20
C VAL A 197 7.53 -6.27 13.92
N HIS A 198 7.15 -5.70 12.77
CA HIS A 198 7.30 -6.36 11.48
C HIS A 198 8.76 -6.71 11.18
N ARG A 199 9.70 -5.83 11.47
CA ARG A 199 11.13 -6.07 11.27
C ARG A 199 11.66 -7.19 12.17
N ILE A 200 11.29 -7.19 13.45
CA ILE A 200 11.65 -8.25 14.39
C ILE A 200 11.09 -9.60 13.90
N TYR A 201 9.83 -9.63 13.48
CA TYR A 201 9.19 -10.82 12.94
C TYR A 201 9.92 -11.38 11.71
N GLN A 202 10.32 -10.51 10.77
CA GLN A 202 11.11 -10.91 9.61
C GLN A 202 12.46 -11.51 10.02
N ASP A 203 13.18 -10.87 10.94
CA ASP A 203 14.46 -11.35 11.43
C ASP A 203 14.33 -12.72 12.11
N LEU A 204 13.27 -12.96 12.88
CA LEU A 204 13.00 -14.27 13.52
C LEU A 204 12.70 -15.35 12.48
N ILE A 205 11.87 -15.09 11.48
CA ILE A 205 11.57 -16.07 10.43
C ILE A 205 12.83 -16.44 9.65
N LEU A 206 13.63 -15.44 9.25
CA LEU A 206 14.88 -15.69 8.52
C LEU A 206 15.85 -16.56 9.34
N ASN A 207 16.01 -16.27 10.63
CA ASN A 207 16.83 -17.07 11.53
C ASN A 207 16.32 -18.53 11.63
N MET A 208 15.00 -18.72 11.74
CA MET A 208 14.39 -20.07 11.77
C MET A 208 14.61 -20.84 10.46
N GLN A 209 14.53 -20.18 9.31
CA GLN A 209 14.76 -20.80 8.00
C GLN A 209 16.23 -21.19 7.84
N CYS A 210 17.17 -20.32 8.23
CA CYS A 210 18.60 -20.62 8.22
C CYS A 210 18.92 -21.81 9.14
N THR A 211 18.33 -21.88 10.34
CA THR A 211 18.53 -22.99 11.28
C THR A 211 18.01 -24.32 10.70
N LYS A 212 16.80 -24.31 10.10
CA LYS A 212 16.24 -25.52 9.45
C LYS A 212 17.11 -26.00 8.29
N SER A 213 17.59 -25.10 7.45
CA SER A 213 18.47 -25.42 6.34
C SER A 213 19.80 -26.01 6.82
N TYR A 214 20.37 -25.47 7.90
CA TYR A 214 21.59 -25.98 8.52
C TYR A 214 21.40 -27.39 9.12
N VAL A 215 20.31 -27.61 9.87
CA VAL A 215 19.98 -28.93 10.43
C VAL A 215 19.77 -29.96 9.33
N PHE A 216 19.04 -29.61 8.26
CA PHE A 216 18.81 -30.48 7.12
C PHE A 216 20.10 -30.81 6.39
N SER A 217 21.00 -29.87 6.17
CA SER A 217 22.30 -30.09 5.55
C SER A 217 23.21 -31.02 6.38
N LYS A 218 23.06 -31.01 7.71
CA LYS A 218 23.82 -31.87 8.64
C LYS A 218 23.25 -33.28 8.75
N SER A 219 21.96 -33.45 8.43
CA SER A 219 21.29 -34.77 8.45
C SER A 219 21.45 -35.58 7.17
N LEU A 220 21.98 -34.98 6.10
CA LEU A 220 22.33 -35.73 4.88
C LEU A 220 23.55 -36.65 5.15
N PRO A 221 23.49 -37.94 4.80
CA PRO A 221 24.60 -38.81 4.95
C PRO A 221 25.81 -38.28 4.18
N LYS A 222 26.95 -38.18 4.82
CA LYS A 222 28.21 -37.86 4.15
C LYS A 222 28.48 -39.04 3.20
N ASN A 223 28.17 -38.93 1.93
CA ASN A 223 28.59 -39.86 0.92
C ASN A 223 30.12 -39.85 0.89
N ASP A 224 30.66 -41.04 1.00
CA ASP A 224 32.10 -41.37 1.09
C ASP A 224 32.92 -40.62 0.04
N GLU A 225 34.03 -40.00 0.47
CA GLU A 225 35.05 -39.36 -0.34
C GLU A 225 35.82 -40.32 -1.31
N ASN A 226 35.28 -41.50 -1.60
CA ASN A 226 35.98 -42.53 -2.38
C ASN A 226 35.54 -42.70 -3.84
N LEU A 227 34.88 -41.68 -4.44
CA LEU A 227 34.46 -41.76 -5.85
C LEU A 227 35.16 -40.76 -6.79
N HIS A 228 36.41 -40.43 -6.53
CA HIS A 228 37.23 -39.65 -7.48
C HIS A 228 38.54 -40.34 -7.82
N LYS A 229 38.49 -41.58 -8.39
CA LYS A 229 39.57 -42.16 -9.19
C LYS A 229 38.95 -43.05 -10.28
N THR A 230 38.34 -42.42 -11.29
CA THR A 230 38.21 -43.10 -12.60
C THR A 230 38.30 -42.05 -13.72
N ASN A 231 39.19 -42.34 -14.64
CA ASN A 231 39.67 -41.70 -15.84
C ASN A 231 38.70 -40.76 -16.61
N PRO A 232 39.26 -39.68 -17.20
CA PRO A 232 38.49 -38.78 -18.09
C PRO A 232 38.65 -39.28 -19.54
N LYS A 233 37.74 -40.07 -20.05
CA LYS A 233 37.54 -40.30 -21.50
C LYS A 233 36.17 -40.93 -21.74
N THR A 234 35.14 -40.12 -21.86
CA THR A 234 34.02 -40.36 -22.79
C THR A 234 33.27 -39.01 -22.97
N ASN A 235 33.38 -38.52 -24.18
CA ASN A 235 32.57 -37.42 -24.71
C ASN A 235 31.10 -37.82 -24.71
N LEU A 236 30.27 -37.11 -23.98
CA LEU A 236 28.86 -36.96 -24.30
C LEU A 236 28.49 -35.50 -23.98
N GLY A 237 28.29 -34.73 -25.04
CA GLY A 237 27.91 -33.34 -24.97
C GLY A 237 26.54 -33.19 -24.35
N ILE A 238 26.49 -32.51 -23.25
CA ILE A 238 25.29 -31.81 -22.81
C ILE A 238 25.67 -30.36 -22.68
N ASP A 239 25.22 -29.61 -23.69
CA ASP A 239 25.38 -28.17 -23.85
C ASP A 239 24.50 -27.48 -22.81
N SER A 240 25.06 -27.21 -21.62
CA SER A 240 24.40 -26.41 -20.59
C SER A 240 24.63 -24.94 -20.83
N ARG A 241 24.07 -24.43 -21.92
CA ARG A 241 23.88 -22.98 -22.10
C ARG A 241 22.70 -22.56 -21.25
N ILE A 242 22.98 -22.03 -20.08
CA ILE A 242 22.03 -21.23 -19.34
C ILE A 242 21.76 -19.97 -20.17
N TYR A 243 20.64 -19.96 -20.87
CA TYR A 243 20.10 -18.75 -21.47
C TYR A 243 19.63 -17.82 -20.34
N ILE A 244 20.49 -16.88 -19.97
CA ILE A 244 20.04 -15.63 -19.39
C ILE A 244 19.41 -14.88 -20.57
N ASN A 245 18.10 -14.95 -20.71
CA ASN A 245 17.37 -14.07 -21.58
C ASN A 245 17.50 -12.65 -21.05
N LYS A 246 18.55 -11.94 -21.47
CA LYS A 246 18.56 -10.52 -21.60
C LYS A 246 17.58 -10.16 -22.71
N THR A 247 16.33 -9.95 -22.36
CA THR A 247 15.45 -9.13 -23.18
C THR A 247 15.96 -7.70 -23.00
N GLU A 248 16.78 -7.26 -23.92
CA GLU A 248 17.02 -5.85 -24.18
C GLU A 248 15.68 -5.26 -24.64
N SER A 249 14.97 -4.64 -23.73
CA SER A 249 14.02 -3.59 -24.03
C SER A 249 14.53 -2.34 -23.32
N SER A 250 15.11 -1.48 -24.12
CA SER A 250 15.43 -0.11 -23.83
C SER A 250 14.21 0.62 -23.29
N ALA A 251 14.14 0.81 -22.01
CA ALA A 251 13.42 1.90 -21.36
C ALA A 251 14.00 2.07 -19.96
N ASP A 252 14.76 3.12 -19.79
CA ASP A 252 15.23 3.62 -18.51
C ASP A 252 14.07 3.80 -17.55
N SER A 253 13.88 2.84 -16.69
CA SER A 253 13.19 3.03 -15.42
C SER A 253 14.06 2.40 -14.35
N ASN A 254 15.01 3.20 -13.87
CA ASN A 254 15.71 2.97 -12.61
C ASN A 254 14.72 3.07 -11.45
N VAL A 255 13.80 2.12 -11.38
CA VAL A 255 13.24 1.68 -10.12
C VAL A 255 14.24 0.68 -9.58
N ASN A 256 15.18 1.20 -8.81
CA ASN A 256 16.06 0.41 -7.98
C ASN A 256 15.16 -0.41 -7.02
N THR A 257 14.74 -1.58 -7.48
CA THR A 257 14.30 -2.69 -6.66
C THR A 257 15.54 -3.29 -6.00
N ASP A 258 16.33 -2.45 -5.32
CA ASP A 258 17.15 -2.93 -4.24
C ASP A 258 16.18 -3.30 -3.10
N SER A 259 15.41 -4.36 -3.39
CA SER A 259 15.04 -5.33 -2.41
C SER A 259 16.24 -5.47 -1.48
N ILE A 260 15.96 -5.44 -0.22
CA ILE A 260 16.80 -5.90 0.87
C ILE A 260 17.15 -7.37 0.57
N LEU A 261 18.02 -7.59 -0.40
CA LEU A 261 18.82 -8.80 -0.52
C LEU A 261 19.86 -8.66 0.59
N TYR A 262 19.60 -9.32 1.68
CA TYR A 262 20.63 -9.57 2.67
C TYR A 262 21.76 -10.31 1.97
N ASP A 263 22.85 -9.58 1.77
CA ASP A 263 24.13 -10.12 1.40
C ASP A 263 24.58 -11.09 2.50
N CYS A 264 24.27 -12.36 2.37
CA CYS A 264 24.85 -13.44 3.17
C CYS A 264 26.34 -13.61 2.87
N GLU A 265 26.93 -12.74 2.02
CA GLU A 265 28.24 -13.00 1.40
C GLU A 265 29.47 -12.54 2.20
N LYS A 266 29.33 -11.91 3.38
CA LYS A 266 30.53 -11.33 4.03
C LYS A 266 30.91 -11.79 5.44
N THR A 267 30.27 -12.79 6.01
CA THR A 267 30.66 -13.23 7.37
C THR A 267 30.87 -14.74 7.56
N GLN A 268 30.81 -15.54 6.49
CA GLN A 268 31.23 -16.95 6.56
C GLN A 268 31.77 -17.43 5.21
N PRO A 269 32.73 -18.41 5.20
CA PRO A 269 33.30 -18.94 3.97
C PRO A 269 32.20 -19.57 3.11
N ARG A 270 32.24 -19.27 1.82
CA ARG A 270 31.33 -19.76 0.76
C ARG A 270 30.93 -21.21 1.00
N LYS A 271 29.68 -21.44 1.45
CA LYS A 271 29.00 -22.71 1.27
C LYS A 271 27.92 -22.48 0.21
N GLN A 272 28.06 -23.26 -0.87
CA GLN A 272 27.17 -23.32 -2.02
C GLN A 272 25.71 -23.15 -1.64
N CYS A 273 25.07 -22.05 -2.09
CA CYS A 273 23.62 -22.02 -2.24
C CYS A 273 23.27 -23.02 -3.34
N ASN A 274 22.69 -24.14 -2.99
CA ASN A 274 22.20 -25.12 -3.94
C ASN A 274 21.14 -24.46 -4.83
N ILE A 275 21.35 -24.55 -6.12
CA ILE A 275 20.44 -24.21 -7.20
C ILE A 275 19.10 -24.90 -6.91
N ILE A 276 18.06 -24.11 -6.71
CA ILE A 276 16.67 -24.59 -6.64
C ILE A 276 16.40 -25.31 -7.97
N SER A 277 16.07 -26.58 -7.93
CA SER A 277 15.80 -27.36 -9.12
C SER A 277 14.57 -26.82 -9.87
N SER A 278 14.57 -26.94 -11.18
CA SER A 278 13.46 -26.54 -12.05
C SER A 278 12.11 -27.16 -11.65
N ASP A 279 12.12 -28.31 -10.96
CA ASP A 279 10.93 -28.97 -10.44
C ASP A 279 10.33 -28.29 -9.21
N GLU A 280 11.13 -27.59 -8.39
CA GLU A 280 10.63 -26.75 -7.30
C GLU A 280 9.98 -25.46 -7.81
N ILE A 281 10.44 -24.93 -8.95
CA ILE A 281 9.82 -23.76 -9.61
C ILE A 281 8.48 -24.14 -10.25
N LEU A 282 8.34 -25.34 -10.80
CA LEU A 282 7.09 -25.84 -11.39
C LEU A 282 6.04 -26.18 -10.32
N ASN A 283 6.45 -26.62 -9.13
CA ASN A 283 5.57 -26.89 -7.99
C ASN A 283 5.12 -25.61 -7.25
N ALA A 284 5.76 -24.46 -7.47
CA ALA A 284 5.36 -23.17 -6.92
C ALA A 284 4.02 -22.65 -7.48
N LYS A 285 3.46 -23.27 -8.51
CA LYS A 285 2.19 -22.85 -9.15
C LYS A 285 0.92 -23.22 -8.38
N LYS A 286 0.98 -24.11 -7.40
CA LYS A 286 -0.15 -24.42 -6.50
C LYS A 286 0.24 -24.10 -5.06
N GLN A 287 0.07 -22.85 -4.65
CA GLN A 287 0.20 -22.54 -3.23
C GLN A 287 -0.77 -23.38 -2.42
N PRO A 288 -0.29 -24.15 -1.40
CA PRO A 288 -1.16 -24.95 -0.55
C PRO A 288 -2.21 -24.05 0.12
N PHE A 289 -3.42 -24.57 0.31
CA PHE A 289 -4.56 -23.85 0.90
C PHE A 289 -4.18 -23.06 2.17
N ARG A 290 -3.33 -23.66 3.02
CA ARG A 290 -2.79 -23.01 4.23
C ARG A 290 -2.04 -21.71 3.94
N GLN A 291 -1.25 -21.64 2.85
CA GLN A 291 -0.53 -20.42 2.49
C GLN A 291 -1.47 -19.32 2.01
N LYS A 292 -2.54 -19.68 1.28
CA LYS A 292 -3.57 -18.72 0.86
C LYS A 292 -4.30 -18.14 2.07
N LEU A 293 -4.66 -18.99 3.04
CA LEU A 293 -5.31 -18.56 4.28
C LEU A 293 -4.42 -17.64 5.10
N LEU A 294 -3.14 -17.96 5.27
CA LEU A 294 -2.17 -17.09 5.95
C LEU A 294 -1.99 -15.74 5.22
N THR A 295 -1.96 -15.75 3.90
CA THR A 295 -1.88 -14.52 3.10
C THR A 295 -3.10 -13.64 3.33
N LEU A 296 -4.29 -14.23 3.37
CA LEU A 296 -5.54 -13.52 3.65
C LEU A 296 -5.52 -12.95 5.09
N LEU A 297 -5.07 -13.72 6.06
CA LEU A 297 -4.93 -13.28 7.46
C LEU A 297 -3.98 -12.08 7.58
N TYR A 298 -2.80 -12.15 6.97
CA TYR A 298 -1.84 -11.05 7.00
C TYR A 298 -2.38 -9.79 6.32
N TRP A 299 -3.08 -9.95 5.21
CA TRP A 299 -3.77 -8.85 4.56
C TRP A 299 -4.85 -8.26 5.47
N PHE A 300 -5.71 -9.09 6.05
CA PHE A 300 -6.79 -8.67 6.95
C PHE A 300 -6.26 -7.90 8.16
N LEU A 301 -5.23 -8.43 8.83
CA LEU A 301 -4.59 -7.75 9.97
C LEU A 301 -3.97 -6.42 9.56
N THR A 302 -3.30 -6.36 8.40
CA THR A 302 -2.68 -5.13 7.91
C THR A 302 -3.73 -4.07 7.57
N PHE A 303 -4.77 -4.45 6.84
CA PHE A 303 -5.86 -3.54 6.46
C PHE A 303 -6.55 -2.96 7.70
N ASN A 304 -6.93 -3.82 8.66
CA ASN A 304 -7.60 -3.36 9.89
C ASN A 304 -6.69 -2.52 10.78
N PHE A 305 -5.40 -2.85 10.89
CA PHE A 305 -4.44 -2.00 11.59
C PHE A 305 -4.37 -0.61 10.98
N VAL A 306 -4.28 -0.51 9.66
CA VAL A 306 -4.25 0.77 8.94
C VAL A 306 -5.58 1.52 9.12
N ASN A 307 -6.73 0.85 8.99
CA ASN A 307 -8.04 1.44 9.21
C ASN A 307 -8.18 2.02 10.64
N LEU A 308 -7.77 1.26 11.66
CA LEU A 308 -7.81 1.73 13.06
C LEU A 308 -6.84 2.90 13.30
N SER A 309 -5.66 2.86 12.67
CA SER A 309 -4.69 3.96 12.81
C SER A 309 -5.20 5.28 12.20
N TRP A 310 -5.96 5.20 11.10
CA TRP A 310 -6.59 6.38 10.49
C TRP A 310 -7.61 7.07 11.39
N ILE A 311 -8.18 6.39 12.38
CA ILE A 311 -9.09 7.01 13.35
C ILE A 311 -8.37 8.11 14.13
N PHE A 312 -7.16 7.84 14.62
CA PHE A 312 -6.35 8.83 15.32
C PHE A 312 -5.89 9.96 14.40
N PHE A 313 -5.66 9.66 13.14
CA PHE A 313 -5.27 10.65 12.14
C PHE A 313 -6.38 11.67 11.85
N ARG A 314 -7.66 11.25 11.90
CA ARG A 314 -8.82 12.09 11.57
C ARG A 314 -9.42 12.80 12.77
N ALA A 315 -9.44 12.13 13.93
CA ALA A 315 -10.15 12.65 15.10
C ALA A 315 -9.52 13.95 15.60
N GLU A 316 -10.35 14.96 15.84
CA GLU A 316 -9.91 16.26 16.36
C GLU A 316 -9.48 16.16 17.82
N ASN A 317 -10.07 15.23 18.57
CA ASN A 317 -9.69 14.95 19.93
C ASN A 317 -9.54 13.44 20.22
N ILE A 318 -8.71 13.12 21.18
CA ILE A 318 -8.40 11.74 21.57
C ILE A 318 -9.64 11.00 22.12
N SER A 319 -10.53 11.72 22.81
CA SER A 319 -11.75 11.13 23.36
C SER A 319 -12.67 10.63 22.23
N GLY A 320 -12.87 11.41 21.17
CA GLY A 320 -13.63 11.01 19.99
C GLY A 320 -13.04 9.77 19.31
N ALA A 321 -11.70 9.72 19.17
CA ALA A 321 -11.03 8.52 18.64
C ALA A 321 -11.32 7.27 19.48
N PHE A 322 -11.20 7.34 20.79
CA PHE A 322 -11.50 6.22 21.67
C PHE A 322 -12.99 5.86 21.69
N ASN A 323 -13.90 6.85 21.65
CA ASN A 323 -15.34 6.61 21.55
C ASN A 323 -15.68 5.83 20.28
N LEU A 324 -15.08 6.20 19.14
CA LEU A 324 -15.27 5.48 17.87
C LEU A 324 -14.76 4.04 17.97
N ILE A 325 -13.56 3.84 18.49
CA ILE A 325 -12.97 2.49 18.69
C ILE A 325 -13.85 1.68 19.65
N LYS A 326 -14.32 2.28 20.75
CA LYS A 326 -15.25 1.62 21.68
C LYS A 326 -16.52 1.17 20.98
N GLY A 327 -17.10 2.03 20.14
CA GLY A 327 -18.26 1.68 19.32
C GLY A 327 -18.00 0.51 18.36
N MET A 328 -16.81 0.45 17.75
CA MET A 328 -16.43 -0.64 16.83
C MET A 328 -16.32 -2.01 17.50
N PHE A 329 -15.98 -2.10 18.78
CA PHE A 329 -15.75 -3.38 19.47
C PHE A 329 -16.78 -3.71 20.56
N SER A 330 -17.43 -2.70 21.12
CA SER A 330 -18.42 -2.86 22.20
C SER A 330 -19.71 -2.08 21.98
N GLY A 331 -19.93 -1.51 20.80
CA GLY A 331 -21.16 -0.84 20.43
C GLY A 331 -22.34 -1.81 20.32
N ALA A 332 -23.54 -1.32 20.57
CA ALA A 332 -24.76 -2.11 20.40
C ALA A 332 -24.88 -2.64 18.97
N ILE A 333 -25.25 -3.90 18.80
CA ILE A 333 -25.53 -4.47 17.49
C ILE A 333 -26.98 -4.13 17.14
N VAL A 334 -27.19 -3.33 16.10
CA VAL A 334 -28.52 -2.96 15.61
C VAL A 334 -28.70 -3.53 14.21
N LEU A 335 -29.63 -4.46 14.05
CA LEU A 335 -29.96 -5.06 12.76
C LEU A 335 -31.12 -4.30 12.09
N PRO A 336 -31.25 -4.37 10.75
CA PRO A 336 -32.37 -3.79 10.05
C PRO A 336 -33.72 -4.31 10.56
N SER A 337 -34.70 -3.43 10.71
CA SER A 337 -36.06 -3.77 11.28
C SER A 337 -36.77 -4.90 10.54
N PHE A 338 -36.58 -5.05 9.22
CA PHE A 338 -37.20 -6.13 8.43
C PHE A 338 -36.72 -7.54 8.81
N LEU A 339 -35.54 -7.66 9.47
CA LEU A 339 -35.02 -8.93 9.96
C LEU A 339 -35.62 -9.35 11.31
N GLU A 340 -36.34 -8.45 11.99
CA GLU A 340 -36.88 -8.68 13.33
C GLU A 340 -37.87 -9.86 13.35
N SER A 341 -38.68 -10.00 12.30
CA SER A 341 -39.62 -11.12 12.18
C SER A 341 -38.94 -12.51 12.13
N ARG A 342 -37.70 -12.57 11.64
CA ARG A 342 -36.95 -13.85 11.50
C ARG A 342 -35.89 -14.03 12.59
N LEU A 343 -35.30 -12.95 13.08
CA LEU A 343 -34.16 -12.97 13.99
C LEU A 343 -34.51 -12.34 15.35
N GLY A 344 -35.79 -12.11 15.66
CA GLY A 344 -36.25 -11.48 16.90
C GLY A 344 -35.79 -12.15 18.20
N PHE A 345 -35.45 -13.44 18.14
CA PHE A 345 -34.86 -14.18 19.27
C PHE A 345 -33.49 -13.61 19.70
N LEU A 346 -32.80 -12.89 18.82
CA LEU A 346 -31.51 -12.24 19.15
C LEU A 346 -31.67 -11.04 20.11
N LYS A 347 -32.90 -10.54 20.33
CA LYS A 347 -33.15 -9.49 21.34
C LYS A 347 -32.75 -9.93 22.75
N GLU A 348 -32.91 -11.21 23.06
CA GLU A 348 -32.49 -11.80 24.34
C GLU A 348 -30.98 -11.73 24.55
N TYR A 349 -30.22 -11.62 23.45
CA TYR A 349 -28.72 -11.44 23.44
C TYR A 349 -28.29 -10.00 23.29
N GLY A 350 -29.21 -9.02 23.46
CA GLY A 350 -28.88 -7.59 23.40
C GLY A 350 -28.81 -6.99 21.98
N VAL A 351 -29.32 -7.72 20.97
CA VAL A 351 -29.38 -7.20 19.58
C VAL A 351 -30.63 -6.35 19.41
N GLY A 352 -30.43 -5.07 19.02
CA GLY A 352 -31.53 -4.17 18.65
C GLY A 352 -31.96 -4.36 17.19
N PHE A 353 -33.18 -3.90 16.88
CA PHE A 353 -33.70 -3.85 15.50
C PHE A 353 -34.19 -2.44 15.19
N GLY A 354 -33.77 -1.90 14.03
CA GLY A 354 -34.12 -0.53 13.63
C GLY A 354 -33.34 -0.01 12.45
N LYS A 355 -33.14 1.31 12.40
CA LYS A 355 -32.22 1.96 11.47
C LYS A 355 -30.80 1.85 12.04
N TRP A 356 -29.94 1.11 11.38
CA TRP A 356 -28.65 0.68 11.89
C TRP A 356 -27.45 1.58 11.52
N ALA A 357 -27.69 2.65 10.71
CA ALA A 357 -26.72 3.68 10.40
C ALA A 357 -27.33 5.09 10.50
N ASN A 358 -28.31 5.28 11.39
CA ASN A 358 -29.14 6.49 11.48
C ASN A 358 -28.34 7.74 11.88
N SER A 359 -27.26 7.57 12.64
CA SER A 359 -26.42 8.69 13.10
C SER A 359 -25.49 9.24 11.99
N ILE A 360 -25.29 8.47 10.91
CA ILE A 360 -24.41 8.86 9.79
C ILE A 360 -25.15 9.15 8.50
N ASP A 361 -26.27 8.47 8.23
CA ASP A 361 -27.11 8.70 7.04
C ASP A 361 -28.50 8.11 7.25
N GLU A 362 -29.53 8.78 6.70
CA GLU A 362 -30.90 8.27 6.73
C GLU A 362 -31.07 6.96 5.94
N SER A 363 -30.23 6.77 4.92
CA SER A 363 -30.25 5.60 4.01
C SER A 363 -29.15 4.59 4.32
N SER A 364 -29.31 3.85 5.40
CA SER A 364 -28.33 2.83 5.86
C SER A 364 -27.88 1.84 4.78
N PHE A 365 -28.79 1.45 3.85
CA PHE A 365 -28.45 0.55 2.75
C PHE A 365 -27.54 1.16 1.70
N VAL A 366 -27.67 2.47 1.44
CA VAL A 366 -26.78 3.21 0.52
C VAL A 366 -25.36 3.20 1.06
N VAL A 367 -25.20 3.47 2.36
CA VAL A 367 -23.86 3.46 3.00
C VAL A 367 -23.18 2.12 2.82
N ILE A 368 -23.88 1.00 3.13
CA ILE A 368 -23.27 -0.33 3.03
C ILE A 368 -23.06 -0.77 1.58
N GLY A 369 -24.02 -0.50 0.72
CA GLY A 369 -23.86 -0.79 -0.71
C GLY A 369 -22.63 -0.08 -1.28
N ALA A 370 -22.45 1.20 -0.97
CA ALA A 370 -21.30 1.97 -1.38
C ALA A 370 -19.98 1.46 -0.78
N LEU A 371 -19.96 1.16 0.53
CA LEU A 371 -18.80 0.57 1.20
C LEU A 371 -18.40 -0.76 0.56
N PHE A 372 -19.39 -1.63 0.27
CA PHE A 372 -19.14 -2.91 -0.38
C PHE A 372 -18.57 -2.74 -1.79
N VAL A 373 -19.19 -1.87 -2.61
CA VAL A 373 -18.74 -1.61 -3.98
C VAL A 373 -17.31 -1.07 -3.98
N VAL A 374 -17.02 -0.08 -3.15
CA VAL A 374 -15.69 0.54 -3.10
C VAL A 374 -14.65 -0.43 -2.51
N PHE A 375 -15.03 -1.24 -1.54
CA PHE A 375 -14.16 -2.29 -1.02
C PHE A 375 -13.76 -3.28 -2.12
N VAL A 376 -14.73 -3.75 -2.91
CA VAL A 376 -14.48 -4.63 -4.07
C VAL A 376 -13.60 -3.92 -5.11
N LEU A 377 -13.86 -2.66 -5.42
CA LEU A 377 -13.03 -1.87 -6.35
C LEU A 377 -11.57 -1.80 -5.89
N VAL A 378 -11.33 -1.52 -4.62
CA VAL A 378 -9.98 -1.37 -4.07
C VAL A 378 -9.21 -2.70 -4.07
N ILE A 379 -9.90 -3.82 -3.81
CA ILE A 379 -9.26 -5.15 -3.71
C ILE A 379 -9.16 -5.84 -5.08
N ALA A 380 -10.19 -5.79 -5.91
CA ALA A 380 -10.25 -6.54 -7.16
C ALA A 380 -9.69 -5.77 -8.36
N CYS A 381 -9.94 -4.44 -8.44
CA CYS A 381 -9.57 -3.66 -9.61
C CYS A 381 -8.09 -3.27 -9.61
N LYS A 382 -7.59 -2.97 -10.80
CA LYS A 382 -6.26 -2.39 -11.01
C LYS A 382 -6.27 -0.92 -10.58
N ASN A 383 -5.08 -0.40 -10.26
CA ASN A 383 -4.95 1.03 -9.97
C ASN A 383 -4.91 1.86 -11.27
N SER A 384 -5.05 3.17 -11.12
CA SER A 384 -5.07 4.13 -12.23
C SER A 384 -3.82 4.04 -13.10
N PHE A 385 -2.65 3.82 -12.48
CA PHE A 385 -1.39 3.75 -13.19
C PHE A 385 -1.30 2.48 -14.06
N GLU A 386 -1.79 1.34 -13.56
CA GLU A 386 -1.87 0.11 -14.36
C GLU A 386 -2.81 0.27 -15.57
N TYR A 387 -3.92 1.02 -15.41
CA TYR A 387 -4.80 1.37 -16.52
C TYR A 387 -4.10 2.32 -17.50
N LEU A 388 -3.37 3.32 -17.00
CA LEU A 388 -2.60 4.25 -17.82
C LEU A 388 -1.53 3.55 -18.66
N GLN A 389 -0.81 2.58 -18.09
CA GLN A 389 0.18 1.78 -18.83
C GLN A 389 -0.42 0.94 -19.96
N ARG A 390 -1.67 0.51 -19.81
CA ARG A 390 -2.41 -0.29 -20.79
C ARG A 390 -3.34 0.55 -21.67
N PHE A 391 -3.28 1.86 -21.51
CA PHE A 391 -4.15 2.77 -22.24
C PHE A 391 -3.98 2.60 -23.76
N ARG A 392 -5.10 2.43 -24.43
CA ARG A 392 -5.21 2.44 -25.90
C ARG A 392 -6.33 3.39 -26.29
N PRO A 393 -6.07 4.38 -27.16
CA PRO A 393 -7.11 5.28 -27.62
C PRO A 393 -8.10 4.49 -28.49
N ASN A 394 -9.34 4.39 -28.01
CA ASN A 394 -10.46 3.76 -28.73
C ASN A 394 -11.77 4.41 -28.28
N LEU A 395 -12.89 4.10 -28.95
CA LEU A 395 -14.19 4.67 -28.61
C LEU A 395 -14.61 4.35 -27.16
N PHE A 396 -14.29 3.16 -26.64
CA PHE A 396 -14.62 2.79 -25.26
C PHE A 396 -13.88 3.68 -24.26
N THR A 397 -12.58 3.92 -24.45
CA THR A 397 -11.81 4.82 -23.59
C THR A 397 -12.27 6.27 -23.70
N LEU A 398 -12.69 6.72 -24.89
CA LEU A 398 -13.29 8.04 -25.07
C LEU A 398 -14.58 8.17 -24.27
N PHE A 399 -15.51 7.22 -24.39
CA PHE A 399 -16.74 7.23 -23.60
C PHE A 399 -16.48 7.17 -22.09
N ALA A 400 -15.49 6.39 -21.64
CA ALA A 400 -15.10 6.33 -20.25
C ALA A 400 -14.57 7.70 -19.73
N ILE A 401 -13.76 8.41 -20.53
CA ILE A 401 -13.28 9.76 -20.24
C ILE A 401 -14.45 10.73 -20.11
N LEU A 402 -15.32 10.75 -21.11
CA LEU A 402 -16.46 11.63 -21.15
C LEU A 402 -17.41 11.38 -19.98
N PHE A 403 -17.72 10.13 -19.69
CA PHE A 403 -18.55 9.73 -18.56
C PHE A 403 -17.95 10.20 -17.23
N ALA A 404 -16.65 9.93 -17.00
CA ALA A 404 -15.96 10.31 -15.78
C ALA A 404 -15.91 11.85 -15.64
N LEU A 405 -15.59 12.57 -16.73
CA LEU A 405 -15.48 14.02 -16.72
C LEU A 405 -16.85 14.69 -16.51
N PHE A 406 -17.83 14.38 -17.38
CA PHE A 406 -19.15 15.02 -17.31
C PHE A 406 -19.90 14.60 -16.04
N GLY A 407 -19.82 13.33 -15.64
CA GLY A 407 -20.40 12.87 -14.37
C GLY A 407 -19.84 13.66 -13.17
N SER A 408 -18.53 13.88 -13.16
CA SER A 408 -17.89 14.69 -12.11
C SER A 408 -18.32 16.16 -12.16
N LEU A 409 -18.40 16.76 -13.34
CA LEU A 409 -18.83 18.16 -13.51
C LEU A 409 -20.28 18.35 -13.09
N ILE A 410 -21.17 17.41 -13.41
CA ILE A 410 -22.57 17.45 -12.98
C ILE A 410 -22.63 17.43 -11.43
N VAL A 411 -21.91 16.52 -10.79
CA VAL A 411 -21.90 16.44 -9.32
C VAL A 411 -21.33 17.70 -8.70
N LEU A 412 -20.25 18.26 -9.27
CA LEU A 412 -19.68 19.56 -8.82
C LEU A 412 -20.65 20.72 -8.95
N SER A 413 -21.52 20.73 -9.96
CA SER A 413 -22.53 21.79 -10.15
C SER A 413 -23.71 21.68 -9.17
N ILE A 414 -23.97 20.47 -8.65
CA ILE A 414 -25.09 20.22 -7.74
C ILE A 414 -24.65 20.32 -6.27
N HIS A 415 -23.43 19.88 -5.96
CA HIS A 415 -22.93 19.81 -4.60
C HIS A 415 -21.66 20.67 -4.46
N ASN A 416 -21.54 21.37 -3.33
CA ASN A 416 -20.28 22.01 -2.96
C ASN A 416 -19.24 20.89 -2.74
N SER A 417 -18.15 20.91 -3.53
CA SER A 417 -17.03 19.97 -3.31
C SER A 417 -16.38 20.24 -1.96
N SER A 418 -15.99 19.17 -1.26
CA SER A 418 -15.14 19.31 -0.10
C SER A 418 -13.73 19.73 -0.53
N GLU A 419 -13.04 20.52 0.29
CA GLU A 419 -11.63 20.80 0.09
C GLU A 419 -10.84 19.49 0.07
N PHE A 420 -9.69 19.46 -0.60
CA PHE A 420 -8.81 18.30 -0.53
C PHE A 420 -8.31 18.14 0.90
N ILE A 421 -8.46 16.94 1.45
CA ILE A 421 -7.99 16.62 2.81
C ILE A 421 -6.50 16.96 2.95
N TYR A 422 -5.72 16.76 1.90
CA TYR A 422 -4.29 17.05 1.89
C TYR A 422 -3.92 18.52 2.15
N PHE A 423 -4.80 19.47 1.90
CA PHE A 423 -4.57 20.90 2.21
C PHE A 423 -4.82 21.25 3.67
N ASN A 424 -5.42 20.33 4.43
CA ASN A 424 -5.73 20.54 5.84
C ASN A 424 -4.63 19.97 6.78
N PHE A 425 -3.51 19.47 6.22
CA PHE A 425 -2.38 18.91 6.96
C PHE A 425 -1.11 19.73 6.76
#